data_d2126e91c3731e86adcab3ba04180443
#
_entry.id   d2126e91c3731e86adcab3ba04180443
#
_cell.length_a   1.000
_cell.length_b   1.000
_cell.length_c   1.000
_cell.angle_alpha   90.00
_cell.angle_beta   90.00
_cell.angle_gamma   90.00
#
_symmetry.space_group_name_H-M   'P 1'
#
loop_
_entity.id
_entity.type
_entity.pdbx_description
1 polymer ?
#
loop_
_entity_poly.entity_id
_entity_poly.type
_entity_poly.pdbx_seq_one_letter_code
_entity_poly.pdbx_strand_id
1 'polypeptide(L)'
;GKRYFYNANGVKGYMATGWLTDSKKNTRYFNTSTGYMTTKWATIRNKKYYFYSNNGVAAKSKFLTDSKNVTRYFTSKCYMATGWATNTKKQKRYFNPTTGAMYKGFKKIGSNTYYFYSSSGIMATGWVENTSKGYKYYFDPSTGVMATGTKTIDGKKYTFSSRGVLQVNNNPS
;
A
#
# COMPACT_ATOMS: atom_id res chain seq x y z
N GLY A 1 -20.90 -16.16 -18.51
CA GLY A 1 -20.64 -16.59 -19.87
C GLY A 1 -19.19 -16.40 -20.26
N LYS A 2 -18.65 -17.27 -21.08
CA LYS A 2 -17.26 -17.27 -21.55
C LYS A 2 -17.08 -16.09 -22.51
N ARG A 3 -16.12 -15.19 -22.25
CA ARG A 3 -15.84 -14.05 -23.13
C ARG A 3 -14.49 -14.28 -23.82
N TYR A 4 -14.51 -14.27 -25.16
CA TYR A 4 -13.33 -14.34 -26.01
C TYR A 4 -13.03 -12.96 -26.56
N PHE A 5 -11.76 -12.61 -26.67
CA PHE A 5 -11.33 -11.41 -27.38
C PHE A 5 -10.56 -11.85 -28.60
N TYR A 6 -11.00 -11.44 -29.79
CA TYR A 6 -10.33 -11.70 -31.05
C TYR A 6 -9.39 -10.54 -31.39
N ASN A 7 -8.21 -10.85 -31.90
CA ASN A 7 -7.19 -9.86 -32.24
C ASN A 7 -7.75 -8.86 -33.28
N ALA A 8 -7.59 -7.54 -33.03
CA ALA A 8 -8.14 -6.46 -33.80
C ALA A 8 -7.52 -6.27 -35.23
N ASN A 9 -6.51 -7.07 -35.58
CA ASN A 9 -5.83 -6.96 -36.89
C ASN A 9 -6.50 -7.71 -38.04
N GLY A 10 -7.81 -7.98 -37.95
CA GLY A 10 -8.58 -8.55 -39.05
C GLY A 10 -8.24 -9.99 -39.40
N VAL A 11 -7.34 -10.67 -38.66
CA VAL A 11 -7.00 -12.08 -38.85
C VAL A 11 -8.08 -12.91 -38.16
N LYS A 12 -8.95 -13.51 -38.91
CA LYS A 12 -9.99 -14.43 -38.45
C LYS A 12 -9.36 -15.57 -37.63
N GLY A 13 -9.75 -15.70 -36.34
CA GLY A 13 -9.70 -16.95 -35.65
C GLY A 13 -8.60 -17.13 -34.57
N TYR A 14 -7.83 -16.13 -34.21
CA TYR A 14 -6.87 -16.29 -33.10
C TYR A 14 -7.47 -15.82 -31.78
N MET A 15 -7.58 -16.74 -30.82
CA MET A 15 -7.98 -16.48 -29.45
C MET A 15 -6.86 -15.74 -28.73
N ALA A 16 -7.15 -14.56 -28.16
CA ALA A 16 -6.17 -13.87 -27.33
C ALA A 16 -5.90 -14.66 -26.05
N THR A 17 -4.62 -14.81 -25.70
CA THR A 17 -4.16 -15.45 -24.45
C THR A 17 -3.12 -14.58 -23.77
N GLY A 18 -3.02 -14.67 -22.44
CA GLY A 18 -2.08 -13.88 -21.64
C GLY A 18 -2.51 -12.42 -21.50
N TRP A 19 -1.51 -11.55 -21.37
CA TRP A 19 -1.74 -10.11 -21.17
C TRP A 19 -2.06 -9.40 -22.48
N LEU A 20 -3.12 -8.59 -22.47
CA LEU A 20 -3.50 -7.73 -23.59
C LEU A 20 -3.76 -6.31 -23.07
N THR A 21 -3.19 -5.31 -23.73
CA THR A 21 -3.45 -3.88 -23.46
C THR A 21 -4.03 -3.25 -24.73
N ASP A 22 -5.21 -2.65 -24.60
CA ASP A 22 -5.89 -1.96 -25.71
C ASP A 22 -5.32 -0.55 -25.97
N SER A 23 -5.78 0.11 -27.03
CA SER A 23 -5.36 1.47 -27.42
C SER A 23 -5.66 2.52 -26.34
N LYS A 24 -6.66 2.27 -25.48
CA LYS A 24 -7.00 3.11 -24.31
C LYS A 24 -6.16 2.78 -23.09
N LYS A 25 -5.10 1.94 -23.23
CA LYS A 25 -4.20 1.46 -22.16
C LYS A 25 -4.89 0.65 -21.06
N ASN A 26 -6.06 0.07 -21.34
CA ASN A 26 -6.71 -0.88 -20.45
C ASN A 26 -6.04 -2.25 -20.59
N THR A 27 -5.58 -2.81 -19.49
CA THR A 27 -4.88 -4.10 -19.46
C THR A 27 -5.82 -5.20 -18.97
N ARG A 28 -5.89 -6.31 -19.69
CA ARG A 28 -6.68 -7.50 -19.37
C ARG A 28 -5.78 -8.73 -19.39
N TYR A 29 -6.24 -9.79 -18.77
CA TYR A 29 -5.58 -11.08 -18.85
C TYR A 29 -6.54 -12.16 -19.29
N PHE A 30 -6.13 -12.94 -20.27
CA PHE A 30 -6.86 -14.08 -20.80
C PHE A 30 -6.12 -15.35 -20.41
N ASN A 31 -6.84 -16.32 -19.86
CA ASN A 31 -6.26 -17.59 -19.45
C ASN A 31 -5.53 -18.24 -20.63
N THR A 32 -4.28 -18.63 -20.41
CA THR A 32 -3.40 -19.11 -21.49
C THR A 32 -3.83 -20.43 -22.09
N SER A 33 -4.60 -21.22 -21.37
CA SER A 33 -5.10 -22.53 -21.85
C SER A 33 -6.50 -22.44 -22.45
N THR A 34 -7.37 -21.59 -21.86
CA THR A 34 -8.80 -21.54 -22.23
C THR A 34 -9.21 -20.30 -22.98
N GLY A 35 -8.36 -19.26 -23.05
CA GLY A 35 -8.68 -17.95 -23.62
C GLY A 35 -9.77 -17.17 -22.87
N TYR A 36 -10.21 -17.64 -21.70
CA TYR A 36 -11.24 -16.91 -20.96
C TYR A 36 -10.68 -15.65 -20.33
N MET A 37 -11.44 -14.56 -20.45
CA MET A 37 -11.09 -13.30 -19.81
C MET A 37 -11.17 -13.44 -18.28
N THR A 38 -10.07 -13.11 -17.61
CA THR A 38 -9.98 -13.12 -16.16
C THR A 38 -10.75 -11.95 -15.56
N THR A 39 -11.54 -12.22 -14.52
CA THR A 39 -12.27 -11.21 -13.74
C THR A 39 -12.05 -11.48 -12.24
N LYS A 40 -12.29 -10.47 -11.40
CA LYS A 40 -12.08 -10.52 -9.94
C LYS A 40 -10.61 -10.77 -9.59
N TRP A 41 -10.36 -11.52 -8.51
CA TRP A 41 -9.02 -11.82 -8.04
C TRP A 41 -8.36 -12.93 -8.86
N ALA A 42 -7.10 -12.71 -9.22
CA ALA A 42 -6.27 -13.75 -9.83
C ALA A 42 -4.82 -13.64 -9.34
N THR A 43 -4.15 -14.80 -9.26
CA THR A 43 -2.72 -14.89 -9.04
C THR A 43 -2.04 -15.32 -10.34
N ILE A 44 -1.14 -14.47 -10.84
CA ILE A 44 -0.43 -14.70 -12.09
C ILE A 44 1.06 -14.51 -11.78
N ARG A 45 1.88 -15.54 -12.00
CA ARG A 45 3.32 -15.54 -11.72
C ARG A 45 3.63 -15.02 -10.31
N ASN A 46 2.98 -15.59 -9.29
CA ASN A 46 3.13 -15.24 -7.86
C ASN A 46 2.77 -13.80 -7.47
N LYS A 47 2.10 -13.06 -8.34
CA LYS A 47 1.56 -11.72 -8.04
C LYS A 47 0.05 -11.73 -8.07
N LYS A 48 -0.59 -11.03 -7.12
CA LYS A 48 -2.04 -10.90 -7.04
C LYS A 48 -2.51 -9.69 -7.84
N TYR A 49 -3.59 -9.87 -8.60
CA TYR A 49 -4.23 -8.86 -9.44
C TYR A 49 -5.71 -8.83 -9.13
N TYR A 50 -6.34 -7.69 -9.41
CA TYR A 50 -7.79 -7.55 -9.39
C TYR A 50 -8.27 -7.01 -10.72
N PHE A 51 -9.20 -7.72 -11.34
CA PHE A 51 -9.82 -7.38 -12.61
C PHE A 51 -11.29 -7.04 -12.36
N TYR A 52 -11.76 -5.92 -12.90
CA TYR A 52 -13.15 -5.53 -12.73
C TYR A 52 -14.10 -6.54 -13.38
N SER A 53 -15.15 -6.93 -12.64
CA SER A 53 -16.09 -7.98 -13.08
C SER A 53 -16.90 -7.63 -14.32
N ASN A 54 -17.15 -6.34 -14.56
CA ASN A 54 -17.94 -5.84 -15.67
C ASN A 54 -17.17 -5.82 -17.00
N ASN A 55 -15.84 -5.68 -17.00
CA ASN A 55 -15.08 -5.47 -18.23
C ASN A 55 -13.70 -6.14 -18.28
N GLY A 56 -13.30 -6.83 -17.21
CA GLY A 56 -12.02 -7.54 -17.12
C GLY A 56 -10.79 -6.64 -17.11
N VAL A 57 -10.93 -5.32 -16.95
CA VAL A 57 -9.78 -4.41 -16.86
C VAL A 57 -9.11 -4.58 -15.53
N ALA A 58 -7.77 -4.67 -15.52
CA ALA A 58 -6.97 -4.75 -14.31
C ALA A 58 -6.95 -3.42 -13.54
N ALA A 59 -7.08 -3.47 -12.23
CA ALA A 59 -6.84 -2.32 -11.37
C ALA A 59 -5.38 -1.85 -11.52
N LYS A 60 -5.18 -0.55 -11.75
CA LYS A 60 -3.88 0.04 -12.06
C LYS A 60 -3.71 1.40 -11.40
N SER A 61 -2.57 1.64 -10.76
CA SER A 61 -2.19 2.91 -10.13
C SER A 61 -3.26 3.49 -9.20
N LYS A 62 -3.98 2.63 -8.44
CA LYS A 62 -5.08 3.09 -7.59
C LYS A 62 -5.26 2.25 -6.33
N PHE A 63 -5.89 2.87 -5.34
CA PHE A 63 -6.38 2.20 -4.14
C PHE A 63 -7.78 1.62 -4.40
N LEU A 64 -8.01 0.42 -3.88
CA LEU A 64 -9.35 -0.18 -3.79
C LEU A 64 -9.62 -0.57 -2.34
N THR A 65 -10.81 -0.22 -1.86
CA THR A 65 -11.29 -0.59 -0.53
C THR A 65 -12.45 -1.57 -0.70
N ASP A 66 -12.36 -2.72 -0.05
CA ASP A 66 -13.40 -3.73 -0.10
C ASP A 66 -14.52 -3.48 0.93
N SER A 67 -15.57 -4.30 0.91
CA SER A 67 -16.72 -4.22 1.83
C SER A 67 -16.36 -4.39 3.31
N LYS A 68 -15.18 -4.95 3.61
CA LYS A 68 -14.64 -5.08 4.97
C LYS A 68 -13.75 -3.90 5.35
N ASN A 69 -13.78 -2.80 4.59
CA ASN A 69 -12.96 -1.59 4.77
C ASN A 69 -11.44 -1.85 4.68
N VAL A 70 -11.03 -2.90 3.96
CA VAL A 70 -9.60 -3.20 3.73
C VAL A 70 -9.15 -2.52 2.45
N THR A 71 -8.24 -1.56 2.59
CA THR A 71 -7.68 -0.83 1.46
C THR A 71 -6.41 -1.52 0.96
N ARG A 72 -6.31 -1.71 -0.37
CA ARG A 72 -5.14 -2.24 -1.08
C ARG A 72 -4.75 -1.29 -2.20
N TYR A 73 -3.49 -1.29 -2.58
CA TYR A 73 -2.98 -0.50 -3.70
C TYR A 73 -2.56 -1.42 -4.85
N PHE A 74 -2.94 -1.06 -6.07
CA PHE A 74 -2.50 -1.73 -7.28
C PHE A 74 -1.52 -0.82 -8.02
N THR A 75 -0.34 -1.36 -8.30
CA THR A 75 0.78 -0.63 -8.89
C THR A 75 0.51 -0.22 -10.35
N SER A 76 1.42 0.58 -10.93
CA SER A 76 1.38 0.89 -12.37
C SER A 76 1.53 -0.35 -13.26
N LYS A 77 2.05 -1.45 -12.72
CA LYS A 77 2.12 -2.77 -13.37
C LYS A 77 0.92 -3.66 -13.02
N CYS A 78 -0.16 -3.11 -12.49
CA CYS A 78 -1.43 -3.75 -12.15
C CYS A 78 -1.41 -4.77 -11.01
N TYR A 79 -0.28 -5.13 -10.40
CA TYR A 79 -0.27 -6.08 -9.29
C TYR A 79 -0.47 -5.39 -7.94
N MET A 80 -1.04 -6.12 -6.99
CA MET A 80 -1.26 -5.68 -5.61
C MET A 80 0.08 -5.41 -4.91
N ALA A 81 0.23 -4.23 -4.32
CA ALA A 81 1.39 -3.87 -3.52
C ALA A 81 1.44 -4.66 -2.21
N THR A 82 2.64 -5.06 -1.80
CA THR A 82 2.95 -5.67 -0.50
C THR A 82 4.26 -5.08 0.04
N GLY A 83 4.43 -5.07 1.35
CA GLY A 83 5.60 -4.47 1.97
C GLY A 83 5.65 -2.95 1.80
N TRP A 84 6.86 -2.39 1.77
CA TRP A 84 7.08 -0.96 1.61
C TRP A 84 6.78 -0.49 0.19
N ALA A 85 6.07 0.62 0.07
CA ALA A 85 5.84 1.30 -1.21
C ALA A 85 6.01 2.82 -1.03
N THR A 86 6.68 3.43 -2.00
CA THR A 86 6.95 4.87 -2.05
C THR A 86 6.31 5.43 -3.32
N ASN A 87 5.58 6.53 -3.21
CA ASN A 87 5.01 7.22 -4.37
C ASN A 87 5.98 8.29 -4.93
N THR A 88 5.59 8.95 -6.01
CA THR A 88 6.37 10.01 -6.66
C THR A 88 6.64 11.23 -5.76
N LYS A 89 5.78 11.45 -4.75
CA LYS A 89 5.96 12.52 -3.72
C LYS A 89 6.84 12.06 -2.54
N LYS A 90 7.59 10.96 -2.69
CA LYS A 90 8.43 10.34 -1.65
C LYS A 90 7.67 9.90 -0.37
N GLN A 91 6.34 9.84 -0.41
CA GLN A 91 5.52 9.37 0.71
C GLN A 91 5.56 7.85 0.77
N LYS A 92 5.92 7.31 1.93
CA LYS A 92 6.00 5.86 2.19
C LYS A 92 4.70 5.33 2.79
N ARG A 93 4.31 4.13 2.40
CA ARG A 93 3.24 3.32 3.00
C ARG A 93 3.73 1.90 3.19
N TYR A 94 3.06 1.16 4.05
CA TYR A 94 3.36 -0.26 4.22
C TYR A 94 2.08 -1.09 4.06
N PHE A 95 2.22 -2.15 3.29
CA PHE A 95 1.12 -3.08 3.00
C PHE A 95 1.45 -4.45 3.59
N ASN A 96 0.49 -5.11 4.20
CA ASN A 96 0.67 -6.43 4.76
C ASN A 96 1.27 -7.38 3.69
N PRO A 97 2.38 -8.07 3.97
CA PRO A 97 3.08 -8.89 2.98
C PRO A 97 2.23 -10.01 2.37
N THR A 98 1.26 -10.53 3.13
CA THR A 98 0.40 -11.64 2.69
C THR A 98 -0.90 -11.17 2.07
N THR A 99 -1.58 -10.19 2.73
CA THR A 99 -2.94 -9.79 2.35
C THR A 99 -2.99 -8.53 1.49
N GLY A 100 -1.88 -7.76 1.41
CA GLY A 100 -1.82 -6.47 0.76
C GLY A 100 -2.62 -5.37 1.46
N ALA A 101 -3.14 -5.62 2.66
CA ALA A 101 -3.88 -4.63 3.43
C ALA A 101 -2.97 -3.45 3.82
N MET A 102 -3.40 -2.22 3.55
CA MET A 102 -2.68 -1.01 3.92
C MET A 102 -2.65 -0.85 5.44
N TYR A 103 -1.48 -0.64 6.02
CA TYR A 103 -1.35 -0.39 7.45
C TYR A 103 -1.79 1.02 7.82
N LYS A 104 -2.44 1.12 8.98
CA LYS A 104 -2.90 2.35 9.63
C LYS A 104 -2.59 2.27 11.13
N GLY A 105 -2.35 3.41 11.77
CA GLY A 105 -1.98 3.49 13.19
C GLY A 105 -0.57 2.99 13.47
N PHE A 106 -0.28 2.69 14.74
CA PHE A 106 1.01 2.14 15.15
C PHE A 106 1.20 0.72 14.64
N LYS A 107 2.37 0.44 14.08
CA LYS A 107 2.75 -0.90 13.61
C LYS A 107 4.22 -1.19 13.88
N LYS A 108 4.49 -2.35 14.48
CA LYS A 108 5.83 -2.91 14.59
C LYS A 108 6.15 -3.67 13.29
N ILE A 109 7.26 -3.33 12.67
CA ILE A 109 7.78 -3.95 11.45
C ILE A 109 9.24 -4.28 11.71
N GLY A 110 9.57 -5.57 11.78
CA GLY A 110 10.85 -6.01 12.34
C GLY A 110 11.00 -5.57 13.80
N SER A 111 12.13 -4.97 14.14
CA SER A 111 12.41 -4.42 15.49
C SER A 111 11.83 -3.01 15.71
N ASN A 112 11.44 -2.32 14.65
CA ASN A 112 11.08 -0.90 14.67
C ASN A 112 9.56 -0.68 14.72
N THR A 113 9.14 0.39 15.38
CA THR A 113 7.74 0.85 15.41
C THR A 113 7.59 2.07 14.52
N TYR A 114 6.51 2.08 13.75
CA TYR A 114 6.11 3.16 12.83
C TYR A 114 4.68 3.58 13.12
N TYR A 115 4.32 4.78 12.67
CA TYR A 115 2.94 5.24 12.67
C TYR A 115 2.51 5.57 11.24
N PHE A 116 1.31 5.11 10.87
CA PHE A 116 0.69 5.40 9.57
C PHE A 116 -0.60 6.16 9.80
N TYR A 117 -0.74 7.33 9.20
CA TYR A 117 -1.94 8.15 9.38
C TYR A 117 -3.20 7.39 8.96
N SER A 118 -4.24 7.41 9.81
CA SER A 118 -5.47 6.61 9.62
C SER A 118 -6.23 6.96 8.34
N SER A 119 -6.21 8.23 7.93
CA SER A 119 -6.87 8.71 6.71
C SER A 119 -6.15 8.29 5.43
N SER A 120 -4.81 8.38 5.41
CA SER A 120 -4.01 8.25 4.19
C SER A 120 -3.12 7.01 4.11
N GLY A 121 -2.85 6.38 5.26
CA GLY A 121 -1.86 5.31 5.37
C GLY A 121 -0.42 5.77 5.13
N ILE A 122 -0.16 7.09 5.06
CA ILE A 122 1.19 7.63 4.89
C ILE A 122 1.96 7.45 6.20
N MET A 123 3.22 7.02 6.11
CA MET A 123 4.13 6.91 7.23
C MET A 123 4.42 8.29 7.82
N ALA A 124 4.27 8.43 9.13
CA ALA A 124 4.61 9.63 9.85
C ALA A 124 6.13 9.81 9.96
N THR A 125 6.57 11.06 9.95
CA THR A 125 7.92 11.52 10.26
C THR A 125 7.83 12.81 11.07
N GLY A 126 8.85 13.09 11.90
CA GLY A 126 8.84 14.25 12.79
C GLY A 126 7.88 14.09 13.97
N TRP A 127 7.43 15.21 14.51
CA TRP A 127 6.54 15.24 15.65
C TRP A 127 5.11 14.84 15.29
N VAL A 128 4.49 14.00 16.12
CA VAL A 128 3.09 13.58 16.00
C VAL A 128 2.40 13.71 17.36
N GLU A 129 1.28 14.38 17.42
CA GLU A 129 0.48 14.57 18.62
C GLU A 129 -0.81 13.76 18.56
N ASN A 130 -1.11 13.07 19.65
CA ASN A 130 -2.43 12.50 19.90
C ASN A 130 -3.15 13.39 20.90
N THR A 131 -3.89 14.36 20.39
CA THR A 131 -4.55 15.38 21.19
C THR A 131 -5.58 14.81 22.17
N SER A 132 -6.25 13.71 21.81
CA SER A 132 -7.25 13.07 22.68
C SER A 132 -6.65 12.43 23.94
N LYS A 133 -5.35 12.07 23.88
CA LYS A 133 -4.62 11.47 25.02
C LYS A 133 -3.54 12.39 25.59
N GLY A 134 -3.29 13.53 24.98
CA GLY A 134 -2.20 14.43 25.34
C GLY A 134 -0.81 13.85 25.08
N TYR A 135 -0.70 12.81 24.24
CA TYR A 135 0.58 12.15 23.98
C TYR A 135 1.29 12.78 22.79
N LYS A 136 2.60 12.95 22.90
CA LYS A 136 3.47 13.44 21.84
C LYS A 136 4.54 12.40 21.53
N TYR A 137 4.75 12.15 20.23
CA TYR A 137 5.70 11.18 19.70
C TYR A 137 6.64 11.86 18.72
N TYR A 138 7.79 11.26 18.50
CA TYR A 138 8.71 11.67 17.43
C TYR A 138 9.08 10.48 16.58
N PHE A 139 9.04 10.67 15.27
CA PHE A 139 9.43 9.68 14.28
C PHE A 139 10.61 10.23 13.48
N ASP A 140 11.69 9.48 13.40
CA ASP A 140 12.92 9.88 12.69
C ASP A 140 12.57 10.37 11.27
N PRO A 141 13.03 11.56 10.85
CA PRO A 141 12.66 12.13 9.56
C PRO A 141 13.08 11.32 8.34
N SER A 142 14.19 10.55 8.45
CA SER A 142 14.74 9.78 7.34
C SER A 142 14.16 8.37 7.27
N THR A 143 13.97 7.73 8.43
CA THR A 143 13.57 6.33 8.54
C THR A 143 12.10 6.14 8.89
N GLY A 144 11.48 7.10 9.59
CA GLY A 144 10.13 7.00 10.17
C GLY A 144 10.08 6.15 11.43
N VAL A 145 11.21 5.74 11.99
CA VAL A 145 11.25 4.92 13.21
C VAL A 145 10.86 5.76 14.42
N MET A 146 9.98 5.24 15.26
CA MET A 146 9.54 5.87 16.50
C MET A 146 10.69 6.03 17.49
N ALA A 147 10.87 7.23 18.02
CA ALA A 147 11.85 7.52 19.07
C ALA A 147 11.46 6.86 20.39
N THR A 148 12.46 6.27 21.07
CA THR A 148 12.40 5.77 22.44
C THR A 148 13.70 6.13 23.17
N GLY A 149 13.66 6.23 24.50
CA GLY A 149 14.82 6.67 25.28
C GLY A 149 15.16 8.14 25.00
N THR A 150 16.40 8.54 25.26
CA THR A 150 16.85 9.91 25.06
C THR A 150 17.29 10.15 23.62
N LYS A 151 16.80 11.23 23.00
CA LYS A 151 17.13 11.68 21.65
C LYS A 151 17.44 13.17 21.63
N THR A 152 18.43 13.56 20.86
CA THR A 152 18.69 14.98 20.56
C THR A 152 17.98 15.33 19.25
N ILE A 153 17.08 16.30 19.30
CA ILE A 153 16.27 16.79 18.17
C ILE A 153 16.46 18.30 18.12
N ASP A 154 16.95 18.80 17.00
CA ASP A 154 17.22 20.23 16.79
C ASP A 154 18.05 20.83 17.94
N GLY A 155 19.08 20.12 18.39
CA GLY A 155 19.99 20.53 19.46
C GLY A 155 19.45 20.38 20.89
N LYS A 156 18.19 20.00 21.08
CA LYS A 156 17.56 19.80 22.39
C LYS A 156 17.39 18.32 22.74
N LYS A 157 17.66 17.94 24.00
CA LYS A 157 17.46 16.58 24.50
C LYS A 157 15.99 16.35 24.88
N TYR A 158 15.43 15.26 24.40
CA TYR A 158 14.09 14.79 24.73
C TYR A 158 14.16 13.33 25.18
N THR A 159 13.37 12.98 26.18
CA THR A 159 13.27 11.59 26.67
C THR A 159 11.89 11.02 26.32
N PHE A 160 11.87 9.84 25.73
CA PHE A 160 10.66 9.12 25.37
C PHE A 160 10.59 7.81 26.15
N SER A 161 9.40 7.42 26.58
CA SER A 161 9.15 6.13 27.20
C SER A 161 9.44 4.97 26.24
N SER A 162 9.44 3.74 26.71
CA SER A 162 9.51 2.54 25.86
C SER A 162 8.35 2.43 24.87
N ARG A 163 7.23 3.12 25.13
CA ARG A 163 6.08 3.24 24.24
C ARG A 163 6.17 4.43 23.28
N GLY A 164 7.29 5.17 23.28
CA GLY A 164 7.53 6.32 22.43
C GLY A 164 6.86 7.62 22.87
N VAL A 165 6.22 7.66 24.05
CA VAL A 165 5.57 8.88 24.54
C VAL A 165 6.64 9.82 25.12
N LEU A 166 6.62 11.07 24.67
CA LEU A 166 7.47 12.12 25.22
C LEU A 166 7.22 12.25 26.73
N GLN A 167 8.31 12.17 27.51
CA GLN A 167 8.29 12.42 28.95
C GLN A 167 8.53 13.91 29.18
N VAL A 168 7.61 14.56 29.87
CA VAL A 168 7.84 15.93 30.36
C VAL A 168 8.81 15.81 31.52
N ASN A 169 10.01 16.33 31.37
CA ASN A 169 10.92 16.45 32.52
C ASN A 169 10.33 17.51 33.45
N ASN A 170 9.56 17.09 34.44
CA ASN A 170 9.30 17.93 35.63
C ASN A 170 10.56 17.94 36.44
N ASN A 171 11.62 18.64 35.99
CA ASN A 171 12.68 19.07 36.87
C ASN A 171 12.24 20.44 37.41
N PRO A 172 11.92 20.60 38.69
CA PRO A 172 11.81 21.92 39.24
C PRO A 172 13.22 22.55 39.19
N SER A 173 13.29 23.71 38.55
CA SER A 173 14.45 24.61 38.58
C SER A 173 14.78 25.02 39.99
#